data_1f6a0c0deba61910efdceee85e5e0c8a
#
_entry.id   1f6a0c0deba61910efdceee85e5e0c8a
#
_cell.length_a   1.000
_cell.length_b   1.000
_cell.length_c   1.000
_cell.angle_alpha   90.00
_cell.angle_beta   90.00
_cell.angle_gamma   90.00
#
_symmetry.space_group_name_H-M   'P 1'
#
loop_
_entity.id
_entity.type
_entity.pdbx_description
1 polymer ?
#
loop_
_entity_poly.entity_id
_entity_poly.type
_entity_poly.pdbx_seq_one_letter_code
_entity_poly.pdbx_strand_id
1 'polypeptide(L)'
;MKSGIPQRILCAVRGGPESRETVTHAIDLALQLGATLTFFRVMDAEFLNYATVGPLSVVYKELREVAKFAMLILCDRARRQGVTRVDYVVREGDVRTQLRLQTAEARSEILVMGRPTRSPGSNVFKADELDAFVAELEREGDRRVIVVTPSQRDDEEQSE
;
A
#
# COMPACT_ATOMS: atom_id res chain seq x y z
N MET A 1 -23.30 -3.55 -19.83
CA MET A 1 -23.30 -2.33 -19.03
C MET A 1 -23.12 -2.70 -17.58
N LYS A 2 -22.01 -2.37 -17.02
CA LYS A 2 -21.81 -2.53 -15.59
C LYS A 2 -22.63 -1.44 -14.88
N SER A 3 -23.61 -1.89 -14.11
CA SER A 3 -24.41 -1.02 -13.27
C SER A 3 -23.52 -0.16 -12.38
N GLY A 4 -23.78 1.11 -12.29
CA GLY A 4 -23.15 2.24 -11.64
C GLY A 4 -22.47 2.14 -10.28
N ILE A 5 -21.99 0.97 -9.85
CA ILE A 5 -21.17 0.85 -8.65
C ILE A 5 -19.70 1.06 -9.08
N PRO A 6 -19.02 2.09 -8.57
CA PRO A 6 -17.63 2.31 -8.93
C PRO A 6 -16.76 1.15 -8.44
N GLN A 7 -15.75 0.80 -9.25
CA GLN A 7 -14.75 -0.18 -8.85
C GLN A 7 -13.99 0.29 -7.61
N ARG A 8 -13.45 -0.64 -6.85
CA ARG A 8 -12.71 -0.38 -5.63
C ARG A 8 -11.25 -0.76 -5.80
N ILE A 9 -10.38 0.21 -5.62
CA ILE A 9 -8.93 0.02 -5.70
C ILE A 9 -8.37 0.13 -4.28
N LEU A 10 -7.61 -0.86 -3.87
CA LEU A 10 -6.80 -0.84 -2.65
C LEU A 10 -5.35 -0.64 -3.06
N CYS A 11 -4.71 0.41 -2.55
CA CYS A 11 -3.30 0.69 -2.80
C CYS A 11 -2.50 0.42 -1.53
N ALA A 12 -1.69 -0.62 -1.53
CA ALA A 12 -0.81 -0.95 -0.40
C ALA A 12 0.43 -0.06 -0.44
N VAL A 13 0.65 0.70 0.62
CA VAL A 13 1.73 1.68 0.73
C VAL A 13 2.67 1.27 1.87
N ARG A 14 3.97 1.19 1.57
CA ARG A 14 4.99 0.88 2.58
C ARG A 14 5.58 2.11 3.26
N GLY A 15 5.41 3.27 2.66
CA GLY A 15 6.11 4.49 3.05
C GLY A 15 7.50 4.56 2.41
N GLY A 16 8.00 5.78 2.25
CA GLY A 16 9.29 6.02 1.61
C GLY A 16 9.17 6.34 0.11
N PRO A 17 10.31 6.70 -0.53
CA PRO A 17 10.31 7.16 -1.92
C PRO A 17 9.88 6.09 -2.93
N GLU A 18 10.06 4.83 -2.61
CA GLU A 18 9.67 3.70 -3.46
C GLU A 18 8.16 3.61 -3.70
N SER A 19 7.37 4.09 -2.74
CA SER A 19 5.91 4.08 -2.84
C SER A 19 5.35 5.13 -3.78
N ARG A 20 6.15 6.10 -4.23
CA ARG A 20 5.67 7.20 -5.08
C ARG A 20 5.10 6.70 -6.41
N GLU A 21 5.79 5.80 -7.07
CA GLU A 21 5.33 5.24 -8.35
C GLU A 21 4.08 4.37 -8.17
N THR A 22 4.03 3.60 -7.10
CA THR A 22 2.86 2.81 -6.74
C THR A 22 1.64 3.70 -6.52
N VAL A 23 1.80 4.75 -5.75
CA VAL A 23 0.75 5.74 -5.48
C VAL A 23 0.30 6.45 -6.76
N THR A 24 1.24 6.89 -7.58
CA THR A 24 0.95 7.54 -8.85
C THR A 24 0.14 6.62 -9.76
N HIS A 25 0.55 5.37 -9.88
CA HIS A 25 -0.15 4.38 -10.69
C HIS A 25 -1.58 4.14 -10.19
N ALA A 26 -1.76 4.03 -8.87
CA ALA A 26 -3.07 3.83 -8.27
C ALA A 26 -4.00 5.03 -8.51
N ILE A 27 -3.48 6.25 -8.38
CA ILE A 27 -4.25 7.48 -8.65
C ILE A 27 -4.67 7.55 -10.12
N ASP A 28 -3.74 7.31 -11.03
CA ASP A 28 -4.02 7.33 -12.47
C ASP A 28 -5.08 6.30 -12.85
N LEU A 29 -4.98 5.10 -12.28
CA LEU A 29 -5.95 4.04 -12.50
C LEU A 29 -7.34 4.41 -11.95
N ALA A 30 -7.39 4.99 -10.76
CA ALA A 30 -8.63 5.46 -10.16
C ALA A 30 -9.30 6.53 -11.01
N LEU A 31 -8.53 7.44 -11.59
CA LEU A 31 -9.04 8.46 -12.51
C LEU A 31 -9.58 7.86 -13.80
N GLN A 32 -8.86 6.91 -14.38
CA GLN A 32 -9.28 6.24 -15.62
C GLN A 32 -10.57 5.45 -15.46
N LEU A 33 -10.74 4.80 -14.32
CA LEU A 33 -11.88 3.92 -14.05
C LEU A 33 -13.04 4.60 -13.32
N GLY A 34 -12.84 5.83 -12.83
CA GLY A 34 -13.80 6.46 -11.93
C GLY A 34 -13.96 5.67 -10.62
N ALA A 35 -12.89 5.04 -10.16
CA ALA A 35 -12.91 4.12 -9.03
C ALA A 35 -12.78 4.81 -7.68
N THR A 36 -13.24 4.13 -6.64
CA THR A 36 -12.92 4.48 -5.25
C THR A 36 -11.50 4.00 -4.93
N LEU A 37 -10.70 4.85 -4.31
CA LEU A 37 -9.32 4.55 -3.95
C LEU A 37 -9.15 4.55 -2.44
N THR A 38 -8.59 3.47 -1.90
CA THR A 38 -8.22 3.35 -0.49
C THR A 38 -6.72 3.13 -0.38
N PHE A 39 -6.03 4.00 0.33
CA PHE A 39 -4.64 3.79 0.69
C PHE A 39 -4.56 2.93 1.95
N PHE A 40 -3.72 1.92 1.92
CA PHE A 40 -3.61 0.94 2.98
C PHE A 40 -2.16 0.79 3.44
N ARG A 41 -1.94 0.91 4.74
CA ARG A 41 -0.64 0.73 5.35
C ARG A 41 -0.73 -0.22 6.54
N VAL A 42 0.22 -1.14 6.63
CA VAL A 42 0.37 -2.03 7.78
C VAL A 42 1.60 -1.60 8.56
N MET A 43 1.46 -1.43 9.86
CA MET A 43 2.57 -1.23 10.79
C MET A 43 3.04 -2.58 11.29
N ASP A 44 4.35 -2.80 11.23
CA ASP A 44 4.98 -4.10 11.47
C ASP A 44 4.74 -4.64 12.88
N ALA A 45 4.35 -5.92 12.95
CA ALA A 45 4.12 -6.61 14.20
C ALA A 45 5.39 -6.80 15.04
N GLU A 46 6.56 -6.92 14.43
CA GLU A 46 7.82 -7.06 15.18
C GLU A 46 8.10 -5.81 16.01
N PHE A 47 7.88 -4.65 15.45
CA PHE A 47 8.02 -3.40 16.18
C PHE A 47 7.05 -3.32 17.36
N LEU A 48 5.84 -3.85 17.23
CA LEU A 48 4.84 -3.91 18.30
C LEU A 48 5.33 -4.69 19.52
N ASN A 49 6.02 -5.81 19.29
CA ASN A 49 6.53 -6.63 20.37
C ASN A 49 7.56 -5.90 21.25
N TYR A 50 8.32 -4.99 20.68
CA TYR A 50 9.26 -4.15 21.40
C TYR A 50 8.60 -2.90 21.99
N ALA A 51 7.48 -2.45 21.43
CA ALA A 51 6.81 -1.21 21.81
C ALA A 51 5.82 -1.36 22.96
N THR A 52 5.61 -2.56 23.49
CA THR A 52 4.65 -2.81 24.56
C THR A 52 5.19 -2.48 25.96
N VAL A 53 6.47 -2.13 26.08
CA VAL A 53 7.13 -1.91 27.37
C VAL A 53 7.75 -0.50 27.43
N GLY A 54 7.30 0.32 28.39
CA GLY A 54 7.90 1.60 28.78
C GLY A 54 7.90 2.67 27.69
N PRO A 55 9.03 3.39 27.50
CA PRO A 55 9.11 4.53 26.56
C PRO A 55 8.83 4.18 25.10
N LEU A 56 9.02 2.92 24.72
CA LEU A 56 8.76 2.45 23.35
C LEU A 56 7.28 2.50 22.98
N SER A 57 6.38 2.38 23.97
CA SER A 57 4.93 2.51 23.70
C SER A 57 4.54 3.92 23.28
N VAL A 58 5.20 4.93 23.81
CA VAL A 58 5.00 6.34 23.42
C VAL A 58 5.51 6.58 22.01
N VAL A 59 6.71 6.11 21.70
CA VAL A 59 7.29 6.20 20.36
C VAL A 59 6.39 5.52 19.32
N TYR A 60 5.87 4.37 19.67
CA TYR A 60 4.96 3.64 18.77
C TYR A 60 3.68 4.43 18.47
N LYS A 61 3.08 5.05 19.50
CA LYS A 61 1.89 5.89 19.31
C LYS A 61 2.18 7.07 18.38
N GLU A 62 3.34 7.70 18.54
CA GLU A 62 3.77 8.79 17.66
C GLU A 62 3.98 8.33 16.22
N LEU A 63 4.62 7.18 16.03
CA LEU A 63 4.81 6.60 14.70
C LEU A 63 3.48 6.27 14.02
N ARG A 64 2.51 5.81 14.79
CA ARG A 64 1.16 5.56 14.29
C ARG A 64 0.49 6.84 13.81
N GLU A 65 0.61 7.93 14.57
CA GLU A 65 0.09 9.23 14.17
C GLU A 65 0.79 9.77 12.92
N VAL A 66 2.10 9.60 12.82
CA VAL A 66 2.88 9.95 11.62
C VAL A 66 2.41 9.13 10.41
N ALA A 67 2.16 7.84 10.59
CA ALA A 67 1.65 6.98 9.52
C ALA A 67 0.27 7.44 9.03
N LYS A 68 -0.63 7.77 9.93
CA LYS A 68 -1.95 8.32 9.58
C LYS A 68 -1.84 9.64 8.85
N PHE A 69 -0.98 10.52 9.32
CA PHE A 69 -0.74 11.82 8.69
C PHE A 69 -0.20 11.64 7.27
N ALA A 70 0.75 10.72 7.08
CA ALA A 70 1.27 10.41 5.75
C ALA A 70 0.16 9.92 4.81
N MET A 71 -0.76 9.09 5.30
CA MET A 71 -1.90 8.62 4.50
C MET A 71 -2.86 9.76 4.14
N LEU A 72 -3.09 10.70 5.06
CA LEU A 72 -3.90 11.89 4.79
C LEU A 72 -3.29 12.75 3.68
N ILE A 73 -1.98 12.89 3.65
CA ILE A 73 -1.27 13.60 2.57
C ILE A 73 -1.53 12.91 1.22
N LEU A 74 -1.49 11.59 1.18
CA LEU A 74 -1.77 10.84 -0.04
C LEU A 74 -3.23 11.03 -0.49
N CYS A 75 -4.16 11.01 0.43
CA CYS A 75 -5.57 11.27 0.14
C CYS A 75 -5.78 12.68 -0.44
N ASP A 76 -5.13 13.67 0.16
CA ASP A 76 -5.18 15.05 -0.34
C ASP A 76 -4.61 15.16 -1.75
N ARG A 77 -3.47 14.52 -1.99
CA ARG A 77 -2.86 14.46 -3.32
C ARG A 77 -3.81 13.85 -4.35
N ALA A 78 -4.44 12.74 -4.01
CA ALA A 78 -5.40 12.08 -4.90
C ALA A 78 -6.60 12.97 -5.22
N ARG A 79 -7.15 13.63 -4.22
CA ARG A 79 -8.28 14.57 -4.39
C ARG A 79 -7.91 15.75 -5.29
N ARG A 80 -6.73 16.30 -5.12
CA ARG A 80 -6.23 17.39 -5.97
C ARG A 80 -6.07 16.99 -7.41
N GLN A 81 -5.79 15.72 -7.67
CA GLN A 81 -5.68 15.19 -9.02
C GLN A 81 -7.02 14.79 -9.63
N GLY A 82 -8.09 14.81 -8.85
CA GLY A 82 -9.44 14.59 -9.35
C GLY A 82 -10.14 13.32 -8.86
N VAL A 83 -9.51 12.53 -7.98
CA VAL A 83 -10.16 11.36 -7.39
C VAL A 83 -11.25 11.83 -6.43
N THR A 84 -12.49 11.46 -6.68
CA THR A 84 -13.64 11.95 -5.92
C THR A 84 -13.88 11.19 -4.62
N ARG A 85 -13.54 9.91 -4.60
CA ARG A 85 -13.72 9.04 -3.43
C ARG A 85 -12.40 8.40 -3.05
N VAL A 86 -11.78 8.93 -2.01
CA VAL A 86 -10.51 8.42 -1.48
C VAL A 86 -10.54 8.42 0.04
N ASP A 87 -10.04 7.35 0.61
CA ASP A 87 -9.85 7.21 2.06
C ASP A 87 -8.56 6.43 2.36
N TYR A 88 -8.31 6.16 3.62
CA TYR A 88 -7.15 5.37 4.03
C TYR A 88 -7.48 4.46 5.21
N VAL A 89 -6.71 3.39 5.34
CA VAL A 89 -6.75 2.47 6.47
C VAL A 89 -5.33 2.20 6.93
N VAL A 90 -5.07 2.31 8.23
CA VAL A 90 -3.83 1.90 8.87
C VAL A 90 -4.14 0.76 9.82
N ARG A 91 -3.48 -0.37 9.65
CA ARG A 91 -3.62 -1.54 10.51
C ARG A 91 -2.28 -1.94 11.11
N GLU A 92 -2.33 -2.70 12.17
CA GLU A 92 -1.18 -3.22 12.88
C GLU A 92 -1.16 -4.74 12.81
N GLY A 93 0.03 -5.31 12.60
CA GLY A 93 0.17 -6.75 12.57
C GLY A 93 1.11 -7.25 11.48
N ASP A 94 0.92 -8.49 11.09
CA ASP A 94 1.64 -9.10 9.98
C ASP A 94 1.13 -8.56 8.64
N VAL A 95 2.03 -8.09 7.82
CA VAL A 95 1.68 -7.41 6.56
C VAL A 95 0.86 -8.31 5.64
N ARG A 96 1.27 -9.55 5.47
CA ARG A 96 0.57 -10.52 4.59
C ARG A 96 -0.84 -10.78 5.08
N THR A 97 -0.98 -11.04 6.37
CA THR A 97 -2.27 -11.33 7.00
C THR A 97 -3.21 -10.14 6.90
N GLN A 98 -2.74 -8.95 7.24
CA GLN A 98 -3.55 -7.75 7.22
C GLN A 98 -3.94 -7.34 5.80
N LEU A 99 -3.03 -7.50 4.85
CA LEU A 99 -3.31 -7.21 3.44
C LEU A 99 -4.38 -8.15 2.88
N ARG A 100 -4.29 -9.44 3.18
CA ARG A 100 -5.29 -10.43 2.79
C ARG A 100 -6.67 -10.11 3.39
N LEU A 101 -6.71 -9.83 4.68
CA LEU A 101 -7.96 -9.49 5.39
C LEU A 101 -8.58 -8.20 4.82
N GLN A 102 -7.81 -7.16 4.64
CA GLN A 102 -8.31 -5.89 4.13
C GLN A 102 -8.82 -6.02 2.70
N THR A 103 -8.12 -6.76 1.87
CA THR A 103 -8.54 -7.00 0.49
C THR A 103 -9.89 -7.71 0.43
N ALA A 104 -10.10 -8.68 1.30
CA ALA A 104 -11.35 -9.41 1.39
C ALA A 104 -12.48 -8.57 2.00
N GLU A 105 -12.24 -7.88 3.12
CA GLU A 105 -13.24 -7.04 3.80
C GLU A 105 -13.72 -5.88 2.94
N ALA A 106 -12.78 -5.20 2.27
CA ALA A 106 -13.09 -4.07 1.40
C ALA A 106 -13.70 -4.47 0.06
N ARG A 107 -13.74 -5.77 -0.24
CA ARG A 107 -14.18 -6.30 -1.54
C ARG A 107 -13.49 -5.58 -2.69
N SER A 108 -12.18 -5.37 -2.54
CA SER A 108 -11.39 -4.67 -3.53
C SER A 108 -11.24 -5.52 -4.78
N GLU A 109 -11.64 -4.97 -5.91
CA GLU A 109 -11.54 -5.62 -7.21
C GLU A 109 -10.13 -5.52 -7.77
N ILE A 110 -9.40 -4.48 -7.37
CA ILE A 110 -8.04 -4.21 -7.81
C ILE A 110 -7.19 -3.92 -6.58
N LEU A 111 -6.08 -4.63 -6.46
CA LEU A 111 -5.03 -4.34 -5.49
C LEU A 111 -3.81 -3.83 -6.24
N VAL A 112 -3.31 -2.66 -5.86
CA VAL A 112 -2.07 -2.09 -6.38
C VAL A 112 -1.01 -2.15 -5.28
N MET A 113 0.13 -2.75 -5.57
CA MET A 113 1.22 -2.85 -4.62
C MET A 113 2.57 -2.68 -5.33
N GLY A 114 3.57 -2.24 -4.61
CA GLY A 114 4.92 -2.08 -5.15
C GLY A 114 5.74 -3.37 -5.00
N ARG A 115 6.59 -3.63 -5.99
CA ARG A 115 7.56 -4.71 -5.91
C ARG A 115 8.65 -4.32 -4.92
N PRO A 116 9.04 -5.21 -3.99
CA PRO A 116 10.14 -4.93 -3.06
C PRO A 116 11.44 -4.64 -3.78
N THR A 117 12.13 -3.61 -3.34
CA THR A 117 13.45 -3.28 -3.83
C THR A 117 14.54 -4.05 -3.08
N ARG A 118 15.77 -3.99 -3.55
CA ARG A 118 16.87 -4.90 -3.25
C ARG A 118 17.48 -4.86 -1.84
N SER A 119 16.86 -4.22 -0.86
CA SER A 119 17.44 -4.21 0.50
C SER A 119 17.06 -5.49 1.25
N PRO A 120 18.00 -6.44 1.42
CA PRO A 120 17.65 -7.78 1.89
C PRO A 120 17.26 -7.88 3.36
N GLY A 121 17.13 -6.81 4.09
CA GLY A 121 16.71 -6.83 5.50
C GLY A 121 15.36 -6.22 5.79
N SER A 122 14.76 -5.52 4.83
CA SER A 122 13.54 -4.73 5.04
C SER A 122 12.33 -5.21 4.23
N ASN A 123 12.46 -6.25 3.44
CA ASN A 123 11.39 -6.73 2.59
C ASN A 123 10.58 -7.84 3.26
N VAL A 124 9.29 -7.63 3.39
CA VAL A 124 8.31 -8.63 3.87
C VAL A 124 8.24 -9.83 2.91
N PHE A 125 8.46 -9.59 1.63
CA PHE A 125 8.43 -10.62 0.60
C PHE A 125 9.79 -10.75 -0.08
N LYS A 126 10.26 -11.97 -0.21
CA LYS A 126 11.26 -12.31 -1.22
C LYS A 126 10.58 -12.35 -2.58
N ALA A 127 11.34 -12.22 -3.67
CA ALA A 127 10.76 -12.15 -5.02
C ALA A 127 9.83 -13.33 -5.33
N ASP A 128 10.23 -14.54 -4.97
CA ASP A 128 9.44 -15.76 -5.18
C ASP A 128 8.18 -15.80 -4.32
N GLU A 129 8.25 -15.28 -3.10
CA GLU A 129 7.14 -15.22 -2.17
C GLU A 129 6.09 -14.22 -2.61
N LEU A 130 6.49 -13.11 -3.22
CA LEU A 130 5.56 -12.10 -3.74
C LEU A 130 4.70 -12.68 -4.85
N ASP A 131 5.31 -13.35 -5.82
CA ASP A 131 4.59 -13.94 -6.95
C ASP A 131 3.59 -15.00 -6.48
N ALA A 132 3.98 -15.83 -5.52
CA ALA A 132 3.10 -16.82 -4.91
C ALA A 132 1.92 -16.16 -4.16
N PHE A 133 2.18 -15.10 -3.41
CA PHE A 133 1.18 -14.34 -2.67
C PHE A 133 0.17 -13.68 -3.62
N VAL A 134 0.64 -13.07 -4.69
CA VAL A 134 -0.20 -12.48 -5.73
C VAL A 134 -1.11 -13.53 -6.35
N ALA A 135 -0.57 -14.68 -6.71
CA ALA A 135 -1.34 -15.78 -7.28
C ALA A 135 -2.42 -16.28 -6.33
N GLU A 136 -2.14 -16.38 -5.04
CA GLU A 136 -3.13 -16.75 -4.02
C GLU A 136 -4.27 -15.73 -3.92
N LEU A 137 -3.95 -14.45 -3.90
CA LEU A 137 -4.95 -13.38 -3.82
C LEU A 137 -5.87 -13.38 -5.03
N GLU A 138 -5.33 -13.60 -6.21
CA GLU A 138 -6.13 -13.68 -7.43
C GLU A 138 -7.03 -14.92 -7.48
N ARG A 139 -6.60 -16.02 -6.88
CA ARG A 139 -7.42 -17.25 -6.78
C ARG A 139 -8.52 -17.15 -5.73
N GLU A 140 -8.31 -16.41 -4.66
CA GLU A 140 -9.29 -16.28 -3.55
C GLU A 140 -10.52 -15.46 -3.91
N GLY A 141 -10.48 -14.71 -5.00
CA GLY A 141 -11.61 -13.89 -5.44
C GLY A 141 -11.40 -13.31 -6.83
N ASP A 142 -12.46 -12.74 -7.40
CA ASP A 142 -12.43 -12.05 -8.69
C ASP A 142 -11.72 -10.69 -8.53
N ARG A 143 -10.42 -10.73 -8.31
CA ARG A 143 -9.62 -9.51 -8.16
C ARG A 143 -8.37 -9.57 -9.02
N ARG A 144 -7.93 -8.41 -9.42
CA ARG A 144 -6.70 -8.21 -10.16
C ARG A 144 -5.66 -7.59 -9.25
N VAL A 145 -4.47 -8.15 -9.24
CA VAL A 145 -3.33 -7.60 -8.50
C VAL A 145 -2.36 -6.97 -9.49
N ILE A 146 -2.05 -5.69 -9.30
CA ILE A 146 -1.08 -4.95 -10.10
C ILE A 146 0.15 -4.72 -9.25
N VAL A 147 1.28 -5.26 -9.69
CA VAL A 147 2.56 -5.06 -9.02
C VAL A 147 3.35 -4.01 -9.80
N VAL A 148 3.59 -2.87 -9.17
CA VAL A 148 4.34 -1.77 -9.78
C VAL A 148 5.81 -1.98 -9.46
N THR A 149 6.63 -2.08 -10.51
CA THR A 149 8.08 -2.16 -10.35
C THR A 149 8.63 -0.74 -10.36
N PRO A 150 9.29 -0.27 -9.27
CA PRO A 150 9.86 1.07 -9.26
C PRO A 150 10.95 1.16 -10.33
N SER A 151 10.95 2.25 -11.09
CA SER A 151 12.05 2.53 -12.00
C SER A 151 13.30 2.79 -11.18
N GLN A 152 14.39 2.10 -11.52
CA GLN A 152 15.70 2.48 -11.01
C GLN A 152 16.02 3.84 -11.63
N ARG A 153 15.90 4.89 -10.83
CA ARG A 153 16.58 6.13 -11.19
C ARG A 153 18.06 5.82 -11.08
N ASP A 154 18.71 5.89 -12.19
CA ASP A 154 20.16 5.80 -12.23
C ASP A 154 20.73 6.82 -11.27
N ASP A 155 21.33 6.36 -10.18
CA ASP A 155 22.14 7.20 -9.28
C ASP A 155 23.44 7.63 -9.96
N GLU A 156 23.45 7.67 -11.30
CA GLU A 156 24.63 8.00 -12.10
C GLU A 156 24.86 9.52 -12.32
N GLU A 157 23.98 10.39 -11.82
CA GLU A 157 24.18 11.82 -11.99
C GLU A 157 24.81 12.56 -10.79
N GLN A 158 25.41 11.85 -9.83
CA GLN A 158 26.11 12.52 -8.71
C GLN A 158 27.59 12.14 -8.57
N SER A 159 28.26 11.82 -9.65
CA SER A 159 29.71 11.71 -9.63
C SER A 159 30.37 12.50 -10.77
N GLU A 160 30.15 13.79 -10.74
CA GLU A 160 31.06 14.77 -11.36
C GLU A 160 31.31 15.92 -10.39
#